data_111f108a1eddd1ed2c2f74230593f941
#
_entry.id   111f108a1eddd1ed2c2f74230593f941
#
_cell.length_a   1.000
_cell.length_b   1.000
_cell.length_c   1.000
_cell.angle_alpha   90.00
_cell.angle_beta   90.00
_cell.angle_gamma   90.00
#
_symmetry.space_group_name_H-M   'P 1'
#
loop_
_entity.id
_entity.type
_entity.pdbx_description
1 polymer ?
#
loop_
_entity_poly.entity_id
_entity_poly.type
_entity_poly.pdbx_seq_one_letter_code
_entity_poly.pdbx_strand_id
1 'polypeptide(L)'
;MILCPVPSEQIDRAWKDGASCLSEACETSGGEITGDQLKMILSRGERTLLCMREDDKTVGWAVVRVDQLPNLRSLHVTDLVAHNAGFERFFDALKNMAQHLGCSRVRCSCKEAQARLYRMKLGFKPVYTTLEVELP
;
A
#
# COMPACT_ATOMS: atom_id res chain seq x y z
N MET A 1 -10.56 -6.28 -11.55
CA MET A 1 -10.17 -6.17 -10.14
C MET A 1 -10.87 -4.99 -9.48
N ILE A 2 -11.35 -5.19 -8.26
CA ILE A 2 -12.02 -4.17 -7.48
C ILE A 2 -11.20 -3.89 -6.23
N LEU A 3 -10.96 -2.62 -5.94
CA LEU A 3 -10.35 -2.18 -4.69
C LEU A 3 -11.45 -1.68 -3.76
N CYS A 4 -11.57 -2.31 -2.59
CA CYS A 4 -12.59 -1.98 -1.62
C CYS A 4 -11.94 -1.36 -0.38
N PRO A 5 -12.13 -0.06 -0.14
CA PRO A 5 -11.68 0.54 1.10
C PRO A 5 -12.39 -0.09 2.30
N VAL A 6 -11.62 -0.41 3.34
CA VAL A 6 -12.14 -0.97 4.57
C VAL A 6 -12.31 0.18 5.58
N PRO A 7 -13.52 0.42 6.09
CA PRO A 7 -13.73 1.44 7.11
C PRO A 7 -12.88 1.19 8.36
N SER A 8 -12.43 2.26 9.00
CA SER A 8 -11.53 2.15 10.16
C SER A 8 -12.14 1.35 11.32
N GLU A 9 -13.45 1.39 11.49
CA GLU A 9 -14.16 0.61 12.53
C GLU A 9 -14.25 -0.88 12.22
N GLN A 10 -13.90 -1.30 10.99
CA GLN A 10 -13.95 -2.72 10.58
C GLN A 10 -12.57 -3.36 10.47
N ILE A 11 -11.53 -2.68 10.90
CA ILE A 11 -10.15 -3.17 10.79
C ILE A 11 -9.94 -4.47 11.58
N ASP A 12 -10.49 -4.59 12.76
CA ASP A 12 -10.36 -5.81 13.56
C ASP A 12 -10.92 -7.03 12.81
N ARG A 13 -12.07 -6.87 12.18
CA ARG A 13 -12.69 -7.92 11.38
C ARG A 13 -11.85 -8.24 10.14
N ALA A 14 -11.37 -7.21 9.43
CA ALA A 14 -10.51 -7.41 8.25
C ALA A 14 -9.23 -8.16 8.61
N TRP A 15 -8.67 -7.88 9.79
CA TRP A 15 -7.46 -8.55 10.27
C TRP A 15 -7.69 -10.05 10.44
N LYS A 16 -8.84 -10.41 10.97
CA LYS A 16 -9.26 -11.82 11.10
C LYS A 16 -9.56 -12.46 9.75
N ASP A 17 -10.06 -11.69 8.80
CA ASP A 17 -10.42 -12.18 7.46
C ASP A 17 -9.21 -12.34 6.52
N GLY A 18 -8.01 -12.05 6.99
CA GLY A 18 -6.79 -12.29 6.20
C GLY A 18 -5.83 -11.11 6.11
N ALA A 19 -6.25 -9.90 6.47
CA ALA A 19 -5.37 -8.73 6.38
C ALA A 19 -4.16 -8.84 7.32
N SER A 20 -4.19 -9.74 8.30
CA SER A 20 -3.05 -10.01 9.20
C SER A 20 -1.79 -10.43 8.44
N CYS A 21 -1.90 -10.90 7.19
CA CYS A 21 -0.75 -11.22 6.36
C CYS A 21 0.16 -10.00 6.10
N LEU A 22 -0.37 -8.79 6.25
CA LEU A 22 0.43 -7.57 6.16
C LEU A 22 1.50 -7.47 7.25
N SER A 23 1.35 -8.23 8.36
CA SER A 23 2.37 -8.29 9.40
C SER A 23 3.71 -8.78 8.88
N GLU A 24 3.71 -9.72 7.91
CA GLU A 24 4.93 -10.21 7.28
C GLU A 24 5.60 -9.11 6.45
N ALA A 25 4.81 -8.28 5.76
CA ALA A 25 5.35 -7.15 5.02
C ALA A 25 6.01 -6.13 5.98
N CYS A 26 5.46 -5.97 7.17
CA CYS A 26 6.04 -5.07 8.18
C CYS A 26 7.41 -5.56 8.68
N GLU A 27 7.66 -6.87 8.69
CA GLU A 27 8.95 -7.43 9.12
C GLU A 27 10.10 -6.96 8.23
N THR A 28 9.81 -6.56 7.00
CA THR A 28 10.82 -6.06 6.05
C THR A 28 10.93 -4.55 6.04
N SER A 29 10.29 -3.86 6.98
CA SER A 29 10.26 -2.40 7.03
C SER A 29 11.54 -1.76 7.59
N GLY A 30 12.52 -2.57 8.02
CA GLY A 30 13.72 -2.02 8.66
C GLY A 30 13.46 -1.53 10.08
N GLY A 31 12.45 -2.08 10.76
CA GLY A 31 12.11 -1.72 12.14
C GLY A 31 11.17 -0.53 12.27
N GLU A 32 10.66 -0.01 11.16
CA GLU A 32 9.78 1.16 11.19
C GLU A 32 8.42 0.88 11.84
N ILE A 33 7.88 -0.33 11.63
CA ILE A 33 6.53 -0.64 12.06
C ILE A 33 6.34 -2.14 12.26
N THR A 34 5.56 -2.52 13.25
CA THR A 34 5.11 -3.89 13.45
C THR A 34 3.69 -4.07 12.91
N GLY A 35 3.26 -5.34 12.77
CA GLY A 35 1.89 -5.63 12.33
C GLY A 35 0.84 -5.07 13.27
N ASP A 36 1.05 -5.17 14.58
CA ASP A 36 0.11 -4.64 15.57
C ASP A 36 0.02 -3.11 15.52
N GLN A 37 1.15 -2.45 15.30
CA GLN A 37 1.18 -1.01 15.13
C GLN A 37 0.47 -0.58 13.85
N LEU A 38 0.65 -1.31 12.75
CA LEU A 38 -0.07 -1.04 11.51
C LEU A 38 -1.58 -1.17 11.71
N LYS A 39 -2.01 -2.24 12.39
CA LYS A 39 -3.43 -2.44 12.73
C LYS A 39 -3.98 -1.24 13.50
N MET A 40 -3.22 -0.73 14.45
CA MET A 40 -3.61 0.44 15.25
C MET A 40 -3.74 1.70 14.38
N ILE A 41 -2.78 1.95 13.50
CA ILE A 41 -2.80 3.09 12.57
C ILE A 41 -4.04 3.03 11.68
N LEU A 42 -4.34 1.86 11.15
CA LEU A 42 -5.54 1.65 10.32
C LEU A 42 -6.83 1.87 11.12
N SER A 43 -6.87 1.39 12.36
CA SER A 43 -8.04 1.55 13.23
C SER A 43 -8.29 3.02 13.59
N ARG A 44 -7.26 3.84 13.59
CA ARG A 44 -7.36 5.28 13.81
C ARG A 44 -7.69 6.07 12.55
N GLY A 45 -7.71 5.43 11.40
CA GLY A 45 -7.96 6.10 10.12
C GLY A 45 -6.79 6.92 9.59
N GLU A 46 -5.58 6.72 10.12
CA GLU A 46 -4.38 7.45 9.67
C GLU A 46 -3.88 6.96 8.32
N ARG A 47 -4.18 5.71 7.99
CA ARG A 47 -3.99 5.11 6.66
C ARG A 47 -5.24 4.34 6.30
N THR A 48 -5.39 4.01 5.03
CA THR A 48 -6.56 3.27 4.54
C THR A 48 -6.15 1.87 4.11
N LEU A 49 -6.88 0.88 4.61
CA LEU A 49 -6.75 -0.50 4.16
C LEU A 49 -7.60 -0.71 2.92
N LEU A 50 -7.02 -1.34 1.91
CA LEU A 50 -7.73 -1.76 0.70
C LEU A 50 -7.76 -3.28 0.63
N CYS A 51 -8.96 -3.82 0.41
CA CYS A 51 -9.14 -5.22 0.07
C CYS A 51 -9.16 -5.32 -1.45
N MET A 52 -8.31 -6.18 -2.01
CA MET A 52 -8.26 -6.43 -3.45
C MET A 52 -9.12 -7.65 -3.76
N ARG A 53 -10.16 -7.47 -4.55
CA ARG A 53 -11.09 -8.54 -4.91
C ARG A 53 -11.12 -8.77 -6.41
N GLU A 54 -11.14 -10.05 -6.79
CA GLU A 54 -11.28 -10.48 -8.17
C GLU A 54 -12.16 -11.72 -8.18
N ASP A 55 -13.24 -11.72 -9.00
CA ASP A 55 -14.21 -12.82 -9.09
C ASP A 55 -14.76 -13.24 -7.72
N ASP A 56 -15.15 -12.25 -6.92
CA ASP A 56 -15.67 -12.41 -5.54
C ASP A 56 -14.69 -13.06 -4.55
N LYS A 57 -13.42 -13.11 -4.89
CA LYS A 57 -12.37 -13.61 -4.00
C LYS A 57 -11.44 -12.47 -3.59
N THR A 58 -11.00 -12.52 -2.35
CA THR A 58 -9.94 -11.63 -1.89
C THR A 58 -8.60 -12.16 -2.40
N VAL A 59 -7.91 -11.36 -3.21
CA VAL A 59 -6.62 -11.73 -3.81
C VAL A 59 -5.45 -10.97 -3.21
N GLY A 60 -5.71 -10.06 -2.29
CA GLY A 60 -4.64 -9.36 -1.60
C GLY A 60 -5.15 -8.20 -0.77
N TRP A 61 -4.20 -7.52 -0.15
CA TRP A 61 -4.41 -6.37 0.72
C TRP A 61 -3.36 -5.32 0.47
N ALA A 62 -3.76 -4.07 0.53
CA ALA A 62 -2.84 -2.95 0.40
C ALA A 62 -3.16 -1.90 1.45
N VAL A 63 -2.16 -1.12 1.80
CA VAL A 63 -2.32 0.05 2.67
C VAL A 63 -1.87 1.27 1.91
N VAL A 64 -2.69 2.30 1.92
CA VAL A 64 -2.40 3.55 1.22
C VAL A 64 -2.64 4.74 2.14
N ARG A 65 -1.97 5.84 1.81
CA ARG A 65 -2.25 7.14 2.41
C ARG A 65 -2.22 8.21 1.33
N VAL A 66 -2.91 9.30 1.55
CA VAL A 66 -2.86 10.45 0.67
C VAL A 66 -1.88 11.46 1.24
N ASP A 67 -0.88 11.83 0.44
CA ASP A 67 0.09 12.86 0.81
C ASP A 67 -0.22 14.13 0.02
N GLN A 68 -0.64 15.19 0.72
CA GLN A 68 -0.84 16.49 0.11
C GLN A 68 0.43 17.31 0.28
N LEU A 69 1.19 17.47 -0.81
CA LEU A 69 2.39 18.28 -0.85
C LEU A 69 2.05 19.65 -1.45
N PRO A 70 2.92 20.66 -1.30
CA PRO A 70 2.60 22.00 -1.81
C PRO A 70 2.22 22.05 -3.30
N ASN A 71 2.86 21.22 -4.13
CA ASN A 71 2.67 21.28 -5.58
C ASN A 71 2.07 20.02 -6.19
N LEU A 72 1.79 19.00 -5.39
CA LEU A 72 1.16 17.78 -5.90
C LEU A 72 0.49 17.00 -4.78
N ARG A 73 -0.45 16.16 -5.19
CA ARG A 73 -1.14 15.24 -4.29
C ARG A 73 -0.83 13.82 -4.76
N SER A 74 -0.37 12.98 -3.85
CA SER A 74 0.09 11.63 -4.15
C SER A 74 -0.69 10.58 -3.37
N LEU A 75 -1.05 9.50 -4.02
CA LEU A 75 -1.50 8.29 -3.34
C LEU A 75 -0.27 7.41 -3.12
N HIS A 76 0.10 7.22 -1.86
CA HIS A 76 1.28 6.45 -1.49
C HIS A 76 0.89 5.07 -1.00
N VAL A 77 1.41 4.03 -1.67
CA VAL A 77 1.23 2.64 -1.23
C VAL A 77 2.34 2.35 -0.22
N THR A 78 1.95 2.10 1.03
CA THR A 78 2.91 1.83 2.10
C THR A 78 3.16 0.34 2.29
N ASP A 79 2.15 -0.48 2.06
CA ASP A 79 2.22 -1.93 2.24
C ASP A 79 1.39 -2.62 1.17
N LEU A 80 1.84 -3.78 0.74
CA LEU A 80 1.17 -4.55 -0.31
C LEU A 80 1.47 -6.03 -0.14
N VAL A 81 0.41 -6.84 -0.06
CA VAL A 81 0.51 -8.30 -0.17
C VAL A 81 -0.53 -8.74 -1.17
N ALA A 82 -0.09 -9.29 -2.29
CA ALA A 82 -0.99 -9.80 -3.32
C ALA A 82 -0.65 -11.26 -3.63
N HIS A 83 -1.68 -12.07 -3.75
CA HIS A 83 -1.56 -13.46 -4.14
C HIS A 83 -1.86 -13.60 -5.63
N ASN A 84 -1.05 -14.44 -6.34
CA ASN A 84 -1.26 -14.73 -7.76
C ASN A 84 -1.28 -13.50 -8.68
N ALA A 85 -0.33 -12.62 -8.47
CA ALA A 85 0.22 -11.64 -9.42
C ALA A 85 -0.73 -10.99 -10.43
N GLY A 86 -1.69 -10.24 -9.96
CA GLY A 86 -2.37 -9.25 -10.79
C GLY A 86 -1.79 -7.86 -10.59
N PHE A 87 -0.47 -7.71 -10.48
CA PHE A 87 0.15 -6.42 -10.19
C PHE A 87 -0.25 -5.34 -11.19
N GLU A 88 -0.30 -5.67 -12.47
CA GLU A 88 -0.68 -4.71 -13.49
C GLU A 88 -2.13 -4.28 -13.33
N ARG A 89 -3.04 -5.23 -13.10
CA ARG A 89 -4.45 -4.92 -12.86
C ARG A 89 -4.64 -4.16 -11.55
N PHE A 90 -3.89 -4.53 -10.52
CA PHE A 90 -3.90 -3.81 -9.25
C PHE A 90 -3.51 -2.34 -9.44
N PHE A 91 -2.42 -2.09 -10.16
CA PHE A 91 -1.96 -0.72 -10.38
C PHE A 91 -2.90 0.07 -11.30
N ASP A 92 -3.55 -0.57 -12.27
CA ASP A 92 -4.58 0.10 -13.07
C ASP A 92 -5.76 0.54 -12.19
N ALA A 93 -6.25 -0.34 -11.33
CA ALA A 93 -7.32 0.00 -10.39
C ALA A 93 -6.89 1.08 -9.39
N LEU A 94 -5.63 1.03 -8.94
CA LEU A 94 -5.08 2.01 -8.03
C LEU A 94 -4.95 3.39 -8.68
N LYS A 95 -4.52 3.45 -9.94
CA LYS A 95 -4.46 4.72 -10.70
C LYS A 95 -5.84 5.36 -10.81
N ASN A 96 -6.86 4.55 -11.10
CA ASN A 96 -8.24 5.04 -11.16
C ASN A 96 -8.69 5.60 -9.80
N MET A 97 -8.40 4.89 -8.72
CA MET A 97 -8.71 5.37 -7.37
C MET A 97 -7.98 6.67 -7.07
N ALA A 98 -6.70 6.76 -7.39
CA ALA A 98 -5.90 7.97 -7.18
C ALA A 98 -6.51 9.17 -7.91
N GLN A 99 -6.92 9.00 -9.15
CA GLN A 99 -7.58 10.06 -9.92
C GLN A 99 -8.88 10.53 -9.26
N HIS A 100 -9.69 9.61 -8.78
CA HIS A 100 -10.94 9.93 -8.07
C HIS A 100 -10.67 10.69 -6.75
N LEU A 101 -9.53 10.45 -6.13
CA LEU A 101 -9.11 11.15 -4.91
C LEU A 101 -8.40 12.48 -5.20
N GLY A 102 -8.33 12.89 -6.46
CA GLY A 102 -7.67 14.13 -6.87
C GLY A 102 -6.14 14.05 -6.85
N CYS A 103 -5.59 12.85 -6.83
CA CYS A 103 -4.15 12.66 -6.85
C CYS A 103 -3.61 12.73 -8.28
N SER A 104 -2.44 13.34 -8.43
CA SER A 104 -1.72 13.39 -9.70
C SER A 104 -0.54 12.42 -9.76
N ARG A 105 -0.25 11.74 -8.67
CA ARG A 105 0.86 10.78 -8.55
C ARG A 105 0.41 9.54 -7.78
N VAL A 106 1.00 8.40 -8.12
CA VAL A 106 1.00 7.20 -7.29
C VAL A 106 2.46 6.91 -6.95
N ARG A 107 2.75 6.78 -5.67
CA ARG A 107 4.11 6.53 -5.17
C ARG A 107 4.14 5.29 -4.30
N CYS A 108 5.31 4.68 -4.20
CA CYS A 108 5.56 3.61 -3.24
C CYS A 108 7.02 3.66 -2.79
N SER A 109 7.26 3.16 -1.58
CA SER A 109 8.61 2.90 -1.08
C SER A 109 8.81 1.40 -1.10
N CYS A 110 9.88 0.94 -1.70
CA CYS A 110 10.11 -0.50 -1.89
C CYS A 110 11.60 -0.81 -1.95
N LYS A 111 11.92 -2.10 -1.85
CA LYS A 111 13.29 -2.55 -1.99
C LYS A 111 13.69 -2.57 -3.46
N GLU A 112 15.00 -2.58 -3.72
CA GLU A 112 15.56 -2.44 -5.07
C GLU A 112 15.01 -3.47 -6.07
N ALA A 113 14.82 -4.71 -5.64
CA ALA A 113 14.27 -5.75 -6.53
C ALA A 113 12.87 -5.41 -7.02
N GLN A 114 12.02 -4.92 -6.13
CA GLN A 114 10.67 -4.48 -6.48
C GLN A 114 10.69 -3.21 -7.31
N ALA A 115 11.57 -2.27 -6.97
CA ALA A 115 11.72 -1.03 -7.71
C ALA A 115 12.09 -1.30 -9.17
N ARG A 116 12.99 -2.25 -9.41
CA ARG A 116 13.38 -2.66 -10.76
C ARG A 116 12.18 -3.20 -11.54
N LEU A 117 11.40 -4.08 -10.91
CA LEU A 117 10.21 -4.65 -11.52
C LEU A 117 9.18 -3.57 -11.88
N TYR A 118 8.93 -2.66 -10.96
CA TYR A 118 7.95 -1.58 -11.17
C TYR A 118 8.39 -0.60 -12.27
N ARG A 119 9.70 -0.31 -12.35
CA ARG A 119 10.23 0.51 -13.45
C ARG A 119 10.04 -0.16 -14.80
N MET A 120 10.34 -1.45 -14.88
CA MET A 120 10.29 -2.19 -16.14
C MET A 120 8.85 -2.44 -16.62
N LYS A 121 7.94 -2.78 -15.71
CA LYS A 121 6.61 -3.26 -16.09
C LYS A 121 5.49 -2.23 -15.93
N LEU A 122 5.65 -1.26 -15.04
CA LEU A 122 4.55 -0.38 -14.65
C LEU A 122 4.82 1.10 -14.93
N GLY A 123 5.97 1.43 -15.49
CA GLY A 123 6.31 2.81 -15.83
C GLY A 123 6.65 3.69 -14.62
N PHE A 124 6.94 3.10 -13.46
CA PHE A 124 7.45 3.85 -12.32
C PHE A 124 8.84 4.37 -12.60
N LYS A 125 9.19 5.50 -11.99
CA LYS A 125 10.54 6.07 -12.05
C LYS A 125 10.99 6.48 -10.67
N PRO A 126 12.29 6.44 -10.37
CA PRO A 126 12.79 6.88 -9.06
C PRO A 126 12.54 8.37 -8.88
N VAL A 127 12.11 8.76 -7.67
CA VAL A 127 11.93 10.17 -7.31
C VAL A 127 13.15 10.65 -6.54
N TYR A 128 13.53 9.91 -5.49
CA TYR A 128 14.72 10.15 -4.68
C TYR A 128 15.04 8.87 -3.92
N THR A 129 16.21 8.85 -3.28
CA THR A 129 16.62 7.72 -2.44
C THR A 129 16.65 8.16 -0.98
N THR A 130 16.05 7.37 -0.10
CA THR A 130 16.11 7.58 1.35
C THR A 130 17.35 6.88 1.90
N LEU A 131 18.19 7.61 2.62
CA LEU A 131 19.38 7.08 3.25
C LEU A 131 19.22 7.13 4.76
N GLU A 132 19.87 6.21 5.47
CA GLU A 132 19.72 6.07 6.91
C GLU A 132 21.09 5.87 7.54
N VAL A 133 21.28 6.43 8.74
CA VAL A 133 22.40 6.11 9.64
C VAL A 133 21.81 5.84 11.01
N GLU A 134 22.16 4.70 11.62
CA GLU A 134 21.73 4.40 12.98
C GLU A 134 22.58 5.17 13.99
N LEU A 135 21.91 5.71 15.00
CA LEU A 135 22.57 6.43 16.08
C LEU A 135 22.83 5.48 17.26
N PRO A 136 23.97 5.64 17.97
CA PRO A 136 24.27 4.82 19.13
C PRO A 136 23.31 5.06 20.29
#